data_85452991a71d1a752816a2ddf6e263ee
#
_entry.id   85452991a71d1a752816a2ddf6e263ee
#
_cell.length_a   1.000
_cell.length_b   1.000
_cell.length_c   1.000
_cell.angle_alpha   90.00
_cell.angle_beta   90.00
_cell.angle_gamma   90.00
#
_symmetry.space_group_name_H-M   'P 1'
#
loop_
_entity.id
_entity.type
_entity.pdbx_description
1 polymer ?
#
loop_
_entity_poly.entity_id
_entity_poly.type
_entity_poly.pdbx_seq_one_letter_code
_entity_poly.pdbx_strand_id
1 'polypeptide(L)'
;MIATRPRTHRRRGLAVVTLLLAAFLTVGIQLTRLGLKGTTAIRSDPVETVTRNVARPDIIDRNGRLLATDIALPSLFADPRRVLDKDEVVEKLAGVLPGIDQRGLLSGLNDKTRRFVWIKRGMTPAEAAKVHDLGLPGLSFRDELRRVYPAGEDAGHVLGFVDVDNRGAGGIERYIDAQNLFDLTDGAGRSDRPPLALSLDLAVQHSLHAELEQAIGDYHAAAAAGLVLDVQTGEVLADVSLPDYAAGNAAASLESNRLDRIEGGTFELGSVFKTITLAMAEDAGVLKPDKTYDTSLPLQVGAFSIDDFHPTRRQLTAEEVFLHSSNIGAAMMAEDVGETRMHAFFDRLGLTTPLTTELGRAALPQLPQRWGKLTTMTMSYGHGIAVAPLQFAAAAAGLVSGGRVQPTFLKPASSAKAGGALVAATTGDFLRLLMRHNVTNPEGTGKRAAVPGYDVGGKTGTADIPGKGGYGHQGVLSSFLAVWPIRQPRYLSYIMIWAPQATEADKGQTAAGLTAAPVTARVISRISPLLGLAPVFGDGL
;
A
#
# COMPACT_ATOMS: atom_id res chain seq x y z
N MET A 1 -102.33 -8.08 -1.94
CA MET A 1 -101.82 -6.73 -2.23
C MET A 1 -100.35 -6.77 -2.50
N ILE A 2 -99.96 -6.78 -3.77
CA ILE A 2 -98.55 -6.79 -4.23
C ILE A 2 -98.24 -5.38 -4.63
N ALA A 3 -97.37 -4.69 -3.89
CA ALA A 3 -96.96 -3.30 -4.17
C ALA A 3 -95.92 -3.28 -5.29
N THR A 4 -96.29 -2.72 -6.40
CA THR A 4 -95.39 -2.44 -7.55
C THR A 4 -94.43 -1.32 -7.19
N ARG A 5 -93.12 -1.65 -7.06
CA ARG A 5 -92.05 -0.64 -6.89
C ARG A 5 -91.86 0.16 -8.19
N PRO A 6 -91.72 1.47 -8.07
CA PRO A 6 -91.71 2.35 -9.23
C PRO A 6 -90.44 2.19 -10.09
N ARG A 7 -90.62 2.03 -11.42
CA ARG A 7 -89.59 1.91 -12.47
C ARG A 7 -88.61 3.11 -12.53
N THR A 8 -88.81 4.14 -11.78
CA THR A 8 -88.01 5.39 -11.77
C THR A 8 -86.63 5.26 -11.13
N HIS A 9 -86.42 4.39 -10.14
CA HIS A 9 -85.13 4.18 -9.51
C HIS A 9 -84.15 3.43 -10.40
N ARG A 10 -84.62 2.48 -11.22
CA ARG A 10 -83.79 1.71 -12.16
C ARG A 10 -83.28 2.60 -13.30
N ARG A 11 -84.05 3.54 -13.79
CA ARG A 11 -83.64 4.52 -14.81
C ARG A 11 -82.65 5.52 -14.26
N ARG A 12 -82.79 5.98 -13.01
CA ARG A 12 -81.83 6.86 -12.36
C ARG A 12 -80.50 6.15 -12.07
N GLY A 13 -80.54 4.91 -11.60
CA GLY A 13 -79.34 4.09 -11.41
C GLY A 13 -78.57 3.85 -12.73
N LEU A 14 -79.34 3.55 -13.80
CA LEU A 14 -78.70 3.39 -15.12
C LEU A 14 -78.08 4.67 -15.65
N ALA A 15 -78.71 5.81 -15.42
CA ALA A 15 -78.16 7.13 -15.85
C ALA A 15 -76.87 7.45 -15.07
N VAL A 16 -76.79 7.15 -13.76
CA VAL A 16 -75.56 7.34 -12.98
C VAL A 16 -74.44 6.44 -13.46
N VAL A 17 -74.71 5.14 -13.71
CA VAL A 17 -73.72 4.20 -14.21
C VAL A 17 -73.21 4.63 -15.59
N THR A 18 -74.12 5.08 -16.49
CA THR A 18 -73.70 5.56 -17.83
C THR A 18 -72.85 6.83 -17.72
N LEU A 19 -73.16 7.73 -16.81
CA LEU A 19 -72.37 8.95 -16.58
C LEU A 19 -70.98 8.65 -16.02
N LEU A 20 -70.86 7.68 -15.10
CA LEU A 20 -69.59 7.20 -14.60
C LEU A 20 -68.77 6.51 -15.66
N LEU A 21 -69.38 5.63 -16.48
CA LEU A 21 -68.72 4.97 -17.60
C LEU A 21 -68.22 5.99 -18.63
N ALA A 22 -69.04 7.03 -18.94
CA ALA A 22 -68.60 8.11 -19.84
C ALA A 22 -67.44 8.91 -19.25
N ALA A 23 -67.45 9.18 -17.95
CA ALA A 23 -66.34 9.88 -17.27
C ALA A 23 -65.03 9.02 -17.32
N PHE A 24 -65.12 7.72 -16.98
CA PHE A 24 -63.99 6.82 -17.07
C PHE A 24 -63.48 6.66 -18.51
N LEU A 25 -64.35 6.60 -19.52
CA LEU A 25 -63.96 6.53 -20.90
C LEU A 25 -63.25 7.82 -21.34
N THR A 26 -63.71 8.99 -20.88
CA THR A 26 -63.08 10.28 -21.16
C THR A 26 -61.70 10.35 -20.55
N VAL A 27 -61.51 9.90 -19.31
CA VAL A 27 -60.21 9.83 -18.64
C VAL A 27 -59.30 8.82 -19.37
N GLY A 28 -59.79 7.66 -19.74
CA GLY A 28 -59.06 6.65 -20.52
C GLY A 28 -58.55 7.18 -21.85
N ILE A 29 -59.43 7.87 -22.61
CA ILE A 29 -59.08 8.52 -23.88
C ILE A 29 -58.04 9.62 -23.65
N GLN A 30 -58.17 10.41 -22.57
CA GLN A 30 -57.22 11.46 -22.24
C GLN A 30 -55.85 10.90 -21.85
N LEU A 31 -55.80 9.83 -21.06
CA LEU A 31 -54.58 9.13 -20.70
C LEU A 31 -53.92 8.50 -21.94
N THR A 32 -54.69 7.89 -22.82
CA THR A 32 -54.18 7.32 -24.08
C THR A 32 -53.64 8.43 -25.01
N ARG A 33 -54.34 9.55 -25.11
CA ARG A 33 -53.87 10.73 -25.85
C ARG A 33 -52.59 11.34 -25.24
N LEU A 34 -52.48 11.39 -23.92
CA LEU A 34 -51.27 11.83 -23.23
C LEU A 34 -50.13 10.82 -23.41
N GLY A 35 -50.42 9.53 -23.37
CA GLY A 35 -49.44 8.47 -23.63
C GLY A 35 -48.93 8.47 -25.09
N LEU A 36 -49.81 8.73 -26.07
CA LEU A 36 -49.46 8.86 -27.46
C LEU A 36 -48.81 10.21 -27.84
N LYS A 37 -49.11 11.27 -27.10
CA LYS A 37 -48.39 12.57 -27.17
C LYS A 37 -47.06 12.56 -26.45
N GLY A 38 -46.82 11.62 -25.53
CA GLY A 38 -45.59 11.46 -24.80
C GLY A 38 -44.39 10.97 -25.64
N THR A 39 -44.55 10.81 -26.94
CA THR A 39 -43.43 10.57 -27.88
C THR A 39 -42.99 11.80 -28.69
N THR A 40 -43.66 12.95 -28.60
CA THR A 40 -42.93 14.18 -28.84
C THR A 40 -42.04 14.35 -27.60
N ALA A 41 -40.78 13.97 -27.81
CA ALA A 41 -39.74 14.24 -26.84
C ALA A 41 -40.12 15.52 -26.10
N ILE A 42 -40.45 15.40 -24.79
CA ILE A 42 -39.91 16.33 -23.86
C ILE A 42 -38.45 16.31 -24.28
N ARG A 43 -38.02 17.30 -25.08
CA ARG A 43 -36.63 17.73 -24.93
C ARG A 43 -36.54 17.91 -23.44
N SER A 44 -36.15 16.85 -22.78
CA SER A 44 -35.46 16.96 -21.52
C SER A 44 -34.39 17.98 -21.88
N ASP A 45 -34.60 19.21 -21.49
CA ASP A 45 -33.44 20.02 -21.19
C ASP A 45 -32.50 19.02 -20.58
N PRO A 46 -31.30 18.81 -21.14
CA PRO A 46 -30.43 17.80 -20.56
C PRO A 46 -30.53 18.12 -19.09
N VAL A 47 -31.21 17.23 -18.36
CA VAL A 47 -31.31 17.30 -16.91
C VAL A 47 -29.86 17.58 -16.60
N GLU A 48 -29.59 18.81 -16.10
CA GLU A 48 -28.32 19.03 -15.43
C GLU A 48 -28.14 17.73 -14.70
N THR A 49 -27.31 16.87 -15.24
CA THR A 49 -26.95 15.64 -14.52
C THR A 49 -26.33 16.26 -13.30
N VAL A 50 -27.15 16.36 -12.24
CA VAL A 50 -26.70 16.79 -10.93
C VAL A 50 -25.65 15.73 -10.65
N THR A 51 -24.42 16.04 -11.08
CA THR A 51 -23.29 15.19 -10.81
C THR A 51 -23.17 15.29 -9.31
N ARG A 52 -23.73 14.26 -8.63
CA ARG A 52 -23.63 14.14 -7.20
C ARG A 52 -22.15 14.09 -6.88
N ASN A 53 -21.72 14.95 -6.01
CA ASN A 53 -20.34 14.97 -5.56
C ASN A 53 -20.10 13.74 -4.70
N VAL A 54 -18.97 13.10 -4.89
CA VAL A 54 -18.49 12.01 -4.03
C VAL A 54 -17.88 12.67 -2.79
N ALA A 55 -18.52 12.48 -1.63
CA ALA A 55 -18.01 12.91 -0.33
C ALA A 55 -17.35 11.70 0.36
N ARG A 56 -16.08 11.84 0.71
CA ARG A 56 -15.26 10.77 1.29
C ARG A 56 -15.08 10.96 2.79
N PRO A 57 -14.99 9.89 3.59
CA PRO A 57 -14.64 10.02 5.01
C PRO A 57 -13.24 10.60 5.16
N ASP A 58 -13.01 11.29 6.25
CA ASP A 58 -11.65 11.64 6.65
C ASP A 58 -10.83 10.36 6.84
N ILE A 59 -9.56 10.38 6.45
CA ILE A 59 -8.60 9.33 6.77
C ILE A 59 -7.71 9.85 7.90
N ILE A 60 -7.56 9.07 8.95
CA ILE A 60 -6.75 9.41 10.12
C ILE A 60 -5.72 8.32 10.39
N ASP A 61 -4.60 8.67 11.00
CA ASP A 61 -3.64 7.72 11.53
C ASP A 61 -4.18 7.00 12.77
N ARG A 62 -3.44 6.05 13.32
CA ARG A 62 -3.84 5.30 14.52
C ARG A 62 -4.05 6.17 15.76
N ASN A 63 -3.48 7.38 15.79
CA ASN A 63 -3.53 8.34 16.90
C ASN A 63 -4.55 9.46 16.65
N GLY A 64 -5.31 9.41 15.55
CA GLY A 64 -6.33 10.40 15.20
C GLY A 64 -5.80 11.61 14.44
N ARG A 65 -4.55 11.62 13.95
CA ARG A 65 -4.00 12.69 13.12
C ARG A 65 -4.55 12.59 11.70
N LEU A 66 -4.93 13.73 11.14
CA LEU A 66 -5.54 13.80 9.82
C LEU A 66 -4.53 13.49 8.70
N LEU A 67 -4.85 12.50 7.86
CA LEU A 67 -4.06 12.10 6.69
C LEU A 67 -4.71 12.54 5.38
N ALA A 68 -6.05 12.50 5.28
CA ALA A 68 -6.79 12.99 4.12
C ALA A 68 -8.18 13.49 4.52
N THR A 69 -8.64 14.57 3.87
CA THR A 69 -9.97 15.16 4.09
C THR A 69 -10.50 15.80 2.82
N ASP A 70 -11.80 15.94 2.73
CA ASP A 70 -12.45 16.71 1.66
C ASP A 70 -12.63 18.17 2.07
N ILE A 71 -12.25 19.10 1.20
CA ILE A 71 -12.54 20.54 1.35
C ILE A 71 -13.41 21.00 0.19
N ALA A 72 -14.33 21.92 0.47
CA ALA A 72 -15.14 22.58 -0.55
C ALA A 72 -14.32 23.69 -1.19
N LEU A 73 -14.14 23.64 -2.50
CA LEU A 73 -13.45 24.65 -3.28
C LEU A 73 -14.33 25.10 -4.45
N PRO A 74 -14.34 26.41 -4.79
CA PRO A 74 -15.06 26.91 -5.94
C PRO A 74 -14.45 26.40 -7.24
N SER A 75 -15.30 25.97 -8.17
CA SER A 75 -14.96 25.59 -9.53
C SER A 75 -15.70 26.51 -10.50
N LEU A 76 -14.96 27.07 -11.45
CA LEU A 76 -15.45 28.02 -12.43
C LEU A 76 -15.99 27.31 -13.66
N PHE A 77 -17.19 27.68 -14.07
CA PHE A 77 -17.79 27.24 -15.33
C PHE A 77 -18.46 28.39 -16.09
N ALA A 78 -18.71 28.17 -17.37
CA ALA A 78 -19.47 29.12 -18.21
C ALA A 78 -20.72 28.45 -18.80
N ASP A 79 -21.79 29.22 -18.93
CA ASP A 79 -22.86 28.94 -19.91
C ASP A 79 -22.54 29.71 -21.22
N PRO A 80 -22.09 28.98 -22.28
CA PRO A 80 -21.67 29.62 -23.56
C PRO A 80 -22.71 30.55 -24.18
N ARG A 81 -23.98 30.37 -23.86
CA ARG A 81 -25.07 31.17 -24.39
C ARG A 81 -25.28 32.52 -23.66
N ARG A 82 -24.71 32.61 -22.43
CA ARG A 82 -24.75 33.82 -21.62
C ARG A 82 -23.47 34.64 -21.71
N VAL A 83 -22.43 34.06 -22.31
CA VAL A 83 -21.16 34.75 -22.58
C VAL A 83 -21.38 35.70 -23.76
N LEU A 84 -21.24 37.02 -23.54
CA LEU A 84 -21.46 38.05 -24.55
C LEU A 84 -20.29 38.12 -25.53
N ASP A 85 -19.07 38.26 -25.03
CA ASP A 85 -17.84 38.31 -25.82
C ASP A 85 -16.92 37.19 -25.33
N LYS A 86 -16.67 36.19 -26.21
CA LYS A 86 -15.91 34.98 -25.87
C LYS A 86 -14.43 35.24 -25.90
N ASP A 87 -13.95 36.09 -26.80
CA ASP A 87 -12.54 36.44 -26.93
C ASP A 87 -12.10 37.28 -25.73
N GLU A 88 -12.94 38.27 -25.31
CA GLU A 88 -12.70 39.04 -24.09
C GLU A 88 -12.64 38.15 -22.84
N VAL A 89 -13.55 37.18 -22.72
CA VAL A 89 -13.55 36.24 -21.57
C VAL A 89 -12.28 35.43 -21.53
N VAL A 90 -11.83 34.89 -22.67
CA VAL A 90 -10.58 34.07 -22.74
C VAL A 90 -9.37 34.96 -22.40
N GLU A 91 -9.27 36.16 -22.95
CA GLU A 91 -8.16 37.07 -22.72
C GLU A 91 -8.07 37.51 -21.23
N LYS A 92 -9.17 37.96 -20.65
CA LYS A 92 -9.23 38.41 -19.24
C LYS A 92 -8.96 37.26 -18.26
N LEU A 93 -9.50 36.05 -18.54
CA LEU A 93 -9.23 34.89 -17.71
C LEU A 93 -7.77 34.45 -17.80
N ALA A 94 -7.15 34.54 -18.98
CA ALA A 94 -5.74 34.21 -19.14
C ALA A 94 -4.82 35.15 -18.34
N GLY A 95 -5.25 36.39 -18.14
CA GLY A 95 -4.53 37.38 -17.33
C GLY A 95 -4.54 37.08 -15.83
N VAL A 96 -5.58 36.44 -15.30
CA VAL A 96 -5.73 36.15 -13.86
C VAL A 96 -5.58 34.70 -13.48
N LEU A 97 -5.67 33.76 -14.44
CA LEU A 97 -5.54 32.33 -14.27
C LEU A 97 -4.38 31.80 -15.13
N PRO A 98 -3.16 31.78 -14.64
CA PRO A 98 -2.01 31.26 -15.40
C PRO A 98 -2.19 29.79 -15.73
N GLY A 99 -1.82 29.40 -16.95
CA GLY A 99 -1.87 28.02 -17.42
C GLY A 99 -3.22 27.54 -17.95
N ILE A 100 -4.21 28.43 -18.14
CA ILE A 100 -5.50 28.07 -18.74
C ILE A 100 -5.33 27.66 -20.21
N ASP A 101 -5.99 26.58 -20.65
CA ASP A 101 -6.05 26.22 -22.06
C ASP A 101 -7.00 27.16 -22.83
N GLN A 102 -6.43 28.25 -23.33
CA GLN A 102 -7.19 29.28 -24.05
C GLN A 102 -7.87 28.75 -25.31
N ARG A 103 -7.21 27.82 -26.04
CA ARG A 103 -7.76 27.26 -27.29
C ARG A 103 -8.94 26.33 -27.01
N GLY A 104 -8.77 25.44 -26.03
CA GLY A 104 -9.82 24.53 -25.60
C GLY A 104 -11.02 25.28 -25.03
N LEU A 105 -10.77 26.33 -24.23
CA LEU A 105 -11.82 27.18 -23.69
C LEU A 105 -12.58 27.92 -24.79
N LEU A 106 -11.90 28.57 -25.71
CA LEU A 106 -12.54 29.28 -26.83
C LEU A 106 -13.37 28.33 -27.70
N SER A 107 -12.85 27.15 -27.98
CA SER A 107 -13.58 26.09 -28.71
C SER A 107 -14.84 25.68 -27.96
N GLY A 108 -14.74 25.45 -26.64
CA GLY A 108 -15.90 25.09 -25.78
C GLY A 108 -16.96 26.17 -25.73
N LEU A 109 -16.55 27.44 -25.62
CA LEU A 109 -17.46 28.60 -25.62
C LEU A 109 -18.14 28.82 -26.98
N ASN A 110 -17.50 28.43 -28.08
CA ASN A 110 -18.06 28.54 -29.44
C ASN A 110 -19.04 27.42 -29.80
N ASP A 111 -19.07 26.35 -29.04
CA ASP A 111 -20.00 25.25 -29.24
C ASP A 111 -21.43 25.65 -28.79
N LYS A 112 -22.27 25.98 -29.75
CA LYS A 112 -23.67 26.41 -29.52
C LYS A 112 -24.57 25.32 -28.93
N THR A 113 -24.12 24.07 -28.92
CA THR A 113 -24.89 22.94 -28.37
C THR A 113 -24.68 22.79 -26.87
N ARG A 114 -23.56 23.34 -26.35
CA ARG A 114 -23.22 23.25 -24.94
C ARG A 114 -23.93 24.34 -24.12
N ARG A 115 -24.34 23.94 -22.94
CA ARG A 115 -24.88 24.85 -21.89
C ARG A 115 -23.93 25.00 -20.72
N PHE A 116 -22.87 24.18 -20.69
CA PHE A 116 -21.94 24.11 -19.60
C PHE A 116 -20.53 23.79 -20.11
N VAL A 117 -19.57 24.59 -19.72
CA VAL A 117 -18.14 24.40 -20.03
C VAL A 117 -17.33 24.66 -18.77
N TRP A 118 -16.63 23.63 -18.27
CA TRP A 118 -15.67 23.83 -17.20
C TRP A 118 -14.53 24.72 -17.67
N ILE A 119 -14.14 25.71 -16.83
CA ILE A 119 -13.02 26.60 -17.10
C ILE A 119 -11.84 26.22 -16.19
N LYS A 120 -12.07 26.17 -14.89
CA LYS A 120 -11.08 25.74 -13.91
C LYS A 120 -11.79 25.15 -12.69
N ARG A 121 -11.40 23.96 -12.28
CA ARG A 121 -11.97 23.28 -11.11
C ARG A 121 -11.03 23.41 -9.91
N GLY A 122 -11.59 23.46 -8.70
CA GLY A 122 -10.86 23.47 -7.44
C GLY A 122 -9.95 24.69 -7.27
N MET A 123 -10.50 25.87 -7.50
CA MET A 123 -9.79 27.14 -7.38
C MET A 123 -9.56 27.53 -5.93
N THR A 124 -8.45 28.18 -5.66
CA THR A 124 -8.28 28.85 -4.36
C THR A 124 -9.26 29.99 -4.20
N PRO A 125 -9.66 30.38 -2.96
CA PRO A 125 -10.51 31.55 -2.73
C PRO A 125 -9.94 32.83 -3.34
N ALA A 126 -8.60 32.98 -3.35
CA ALA A 126 -7.95 34.15 -3.94
C ALA A 126 -8.07 34.19 -5.48
N GLU A 127 -7.98 33.02 -6.15
CA GLU A 127 -8.23 32.96 -7.60
C GLU A 127 -9.69 33.20 -7.94
N ALA A 128 -10.62 32.68 -7.15
CA ALA A 128 -12.04 32.89 -7.35
C ALA A 128 -12.42 34.39 -7.19
N ALA A 129 -11.85 35.05 -6.19
CA ALA A 129 -12.03 36.51 -6.01
C ALA A 129 -11.54 37.29 -7.22
N LYS A 130 -10.33 37.02 -7.74
CA LYS A 130 -9.80 37.69 -8.93
C LYS A 130 -10.71 37.51 -10.15
N VAL A 131 -11.26 36.32 -10.35
CA VAL A 131 -12.22 36.08 -11.45
C VAL A 131 -13.55 36.80 -11.23
N HIS A 132 -14.04 36.80 -10.00
CA HIS A 132 -15.27 37.53 -9.64
C HIS A 132 -15.16 39.01 -9.94
N ASP A 133 -14.02 39.63 -9.61
CA ASP A 133 -13.75 41.08 -9.82
C ASP A 133 -13.71 41.48 -11.30
N LEU A 134 -13.52 40.49 -12.24
CA LEU A 134 -13.62 40.77 -13.66
C LEU A 134 -15.04 41.10 -14.12
N GLY A 135 -16.07 40.72 -13.37
CA GLY A 135 -17.45 40.99 -13.66
C GLY A 135 -17.97 40.44 -14.99
N LEU A 136 -17.41 39.30 -15.46
CA LEU A 136 -17.72 38.75 -16.78
C LEU A 136 -19.05 37.98 -16.77
N PRO A 137 -20.02 38.37 -17.66
CA PRO A 137 -21.32 37.72 -17.71
C PRO A 137 -21.20 36.29 -18.29
N GLY A 138 -22.06 35.38 -17.81
CA GLY A 138 -22.08 34.00 -18.25
C GLY A 138 -21.12 33.09 -17.52
N LEU A 139 -20.28 33.60 -16.61
CA LEU A 139 -19.45 32.83 -15.70
C LEU A 139 -20.18 32.60 -14.38
N SER A 140 -19.99 31.42 -13.80
CA SER A 140 -20.56 31.07 -12.50
C SER A 140 -19.63 30.14 -11.74
N PHE A 141 -19.77 30.14 -10.41
CA PHE A 141 -19.02 29.22 -9.55
C PHE A 141 -19.96 28.14 -9.02
N ARG A 142 -19.38 26.97 -8.84
CA ARG A 142 -19.99 25.83 -8.14
C ARG A 142 -18.98 25.27 -7.17
N ASP A 143 -19.37 25.04 -5.92
CA ASP A 143 -18.52 24.37 -4.96
C ASP A 143 -18.44 22.88 -5.25
N GLU A 144 -17.21 22.36 -5.34
CA GLU A 144 -16.91 20.95 -5.49
C GLU A 144 -16.02 20.50 -4.35
N LEU A 145 -16.19 19.23 -3.95
CA LEU A 145 -15.30 18.60 -2.98
C LEU A 145 -13.96 18.26 -3.63
N ARG A 146 -12.89 18.60 -2.93
CA ARG A 146 -11.52 18.30 -3.33
C ARG A 146 -10.79 17.62 -2.20
N ARG A 147 -10.21 16.47 -2.52
CA ARG A 147 -9.40 15.70 -1.59
C ARG A 147 -8.07 16.39 -1.36
N VAL A 148 -7.70 16.56 -0.10
CA VAL A 148 -6.39 17.10 0.32
C VAL A 148 -5.71 16.16 1.29
N TYR A 149 -4.38 16.15 1.23
CA TYR A 149 -3.52 15.22 1.97
C TYR A 149 -2.48 16.01 2.78
N PRO A 150 -2.79 16.35 4.05
CA PRO A 150 -1.91 17.16 4.89
C PRO A 150 -0.55 16.52 5.19
N ALA A 151 -0.45 15.17 5.13
CA ALA A 151 0.79 14.44 5.36
C ALA A 151 1.82 14.57 4.21
N GLY A 152 1.45 15.17 3.07
CA GLY A 152 2.38 15.40 1.96
C GLY A 152 2.93 14.12 1.34
N GLU A 153 4.26 13.98 1.30
CA GLU A 153 4.96 12.83 0.71
C GLU A 153 5.06 11.64 1.67
N ASP A 154 4.92 11.84 2.98
CA ASP A 154 5.16 10.81 3.99
C ASP A 154 4.33 9.53 3.84
N ALA A 155 3.19 9.56 3.15
CA ALA A 155 2.29 8.42 3.02
C ALA A 155 1.71 8.24 1.61
N GLY A 156 2.38 8.72 0.57
CA GLY A 156 1.88 8.72 -0.80
C GLY A 156 1.46 7.35 -1.32
N HIS A 157 2.29 6.32 -1.15
CA HIS A 157 2.00 4.96 -1.59
C HIS A 157 0.82 4.32 -0.85
N VAL A 158 0.71 4.56 0.46
CA VAL A 158 -0.37 3.99 1.28
C VAL A 158 -1.70 4.70 1.01
N LEU A 159 -1.73 6.03 1.05
CA LEU A 159 -2.95 6.80 0.82
C LEU A 159 -3.41 6.69 -0.63
N GLY A 160 -2.48 6.77 -1.57
CA GLY A 160 -2.78 6.83 -2.98
C GLY A 160 -3.33 8.19 -3.39
N PHE A 161 -4.32 8.18 -4.29
CA PHE A 161 -4.90 9.40 -4.84
C PHE A 161 -6.31 9.19 -5.37
N VAL A 162 -7.03 10.30 -5.56
CA VAL A 162 -8.32 10.35 -6.23
C VAL A 162 -8.18 11.00 -7.61
N ASP A 163 -9.12 10.71 -8.50
CA ASP A 163 -9.25 11.40 -9.79
C ASP A 163 -9.91 12.77 -9.64
N VAL A 164 -10.13 13.45 -10.77
CA VAL A 164 -10.74 14.78 -10.83
C VAL A 164 -12.20 14.80 -10.33
N ASP A 165 -12.86 13.66 -10.26
CA ASP A 165 -14.23 13.51 -9.77
C ASP A 165 -14.31 12.94 -8.35
N ASN A 166 -13.19 13.00 -7.62
CA ASN A 166 -13.03 12.53 -6.24
C ASN A 166 -13.23 11.02 -6.07
N ARG A 167 -12.90 10.21 -7.09
CA ARG A 167 -12.93 8.74 -7.04
C ARG A 167 -11.55 8.19 -6.78
N GLY A 168 -11.47 7.19 -5.90
CA GLY A 168 -10.20 6.58 -5.51
C GLY A 168 -9.57 5.76 -6.63
N ALA A 169 -8.34 6.10 -7.03
CA ALA A 169 -7.61 5.45 -8.10
C ALA A 169 -6.40 4.64 -7.60
N GLY A 170 -5.90 4.88 -6.42
CA GLY A 170 -4.78 4.17 -5.81
C GLY A 170 -4.90 4.04 -4.30
N GLY A 171 -4.11 3.16 -3.70
CA GLY A 171 -3.96 3.02 -2.25
C GLY A 171 -5.27 2.84 -1.48
N ILE A 172 -5.32 3.38 -0.27
CA ILE A 172 -6.52 3.39 0.61
C ILE A 172 -7.68 4.14 -0.03
N GLU A 173 -7.42 5.17 -0.86
CA GLU A 173 -8.49 5.84 -1.58
C GLU A 173 -9.25 4.88 -2.51
N ARG A 174 -8.55 3.99 -3.22
CA ARG A 174 -9.20 2.94 -4.02
C ARG A 174 -9.95 1.93 -3.16
N TYR A 175 -9.43 1.59 -1.99
CA TYR A 175 -10.12 0.70 -1.04
C TYR A 175 -11.45 1.29 -0.59
N ILE A 176 -11.51 2.60 -0.27
CA ILE A 176 -12.74 3.30 0.09
C ILE A 176 -13.80 3.12 -0.99
N ASP A 177 -13.43 3.27 -2.27
CA ASP A 177 -14.35 3.07 -3.39
C ASP A 177 -14.79 1.61 -3.55
N ALA A 178 -13.84 0.68 -3.47
CA ALA A 178 -14.11 -0.75 -3.59
C ALA A 178 -15.07 -1.26 -2.50
N GLN A 179 -15.01 -0.67 -1.30
CA GLN A 179 -15.89 -0.98 -0.17
C GLN A 179 -17.15 -0.10 -0.11
N ASN A 180 -17.34 0.82 -1.07
CA ASN A 180 -18.43 1.81 -1.08
C ASN A 180 -18.50 2.63 0.23
N LEU A 181 -17.35 3.03 0.76
CA LEU A 181 -17.23 3.83 1.99
C LEU A 181 -17.31 5.35 1.73
N PHE A 182 -18.03 5.78 0.73
CA PHE A 182 -18.26 7.18 0.38
C PHE A 182 -19.76 7.49 0.38
N ASP A 183 -20.10 8.77 0.36
CA ASP A 183 -21.48 9.27 0.25
C ASP A 183 -21.64 10.04 -1.06
N LEU A 184 -22.85 10.04 -1.62
CA LEU A 184 -23.22 10.85 -2.77
C LEU A 184 -24.03 12.06 -2.27
N THR A 185 -23.45 13.25 -2.37
CA THR A 185 -24.04 14.48 -1.84
C THR A 185 -24.43 15.45 -2.96
N ASP A 186 -25.45 16.24 -2.72
CA ASP A 186 -25.82 17.37 -3.56
C ASP A 186 -25.01 18.60 -3.09
N GLY A 187 -24.19 19.18 -3.97
CA GLY A 187 -23.30 20.30 -3.62
C GLY A 187 -22.05 19.86 -2.85
N ALA A 188 -21.56 20.72 -1.96
CA ALA A 188 -20.32 20.52 -1.20
C ALA A 188 -20.57 19.93 0.22
N GLY A 189 -21.59 19.09 0.37
CA GLY A 189 -21.86 18.37 1.63
C GLY A 189 -20.72 17.40 1.96
N ARG A 190 -20.27 17.38 3.24
CA ARG A 190 -19.27 16.42 3.73
C ARG A 190 -19.89 15.04 3.92
N SER A 191 -19.04 14.03 3.96
CA SER A 191 -19.47 12.68 4.36
C SER A 191 -19.88 12.66 5.84
N ASP A 192 -20.99 12.00 6.14
CA ASP A 192 -21.45 11.74 7.51
C ASP A 192 -20.82 10.48 8.13
N ARG A 193 -19.98 9.79 7.38
CA ARG A 193 -19.31 8.57 7.83
C ARG A 193 -18.24 8.85 8.86
N PRO A 194 -18.02 7.94 9.82
CA PRO A 194 -16.91 8.06 10.73
C PRO A 194 -15.57 8.04 9.97
N PRO A 195 -14.54 8.72 10.49
CA PRO A 195 -13.20 8.66 9.90
C PRO A 195 -12.68 7.23 9.76
N LEU A 196 -12.00 6.93 8.64
CA LEU A 196 -11.31 5.68 8.45
C LEU A 196 -9.94 5.74 9.16
N ALA A 197 -9.81 4.97 10.24
CA ALA A 197 -8.57 4.92 11.01
C ALA A 197 -7.61 3.89 10.42
N LEU A 198 -6.43 4.35 10.01
CA LEU A 198 -5.35 3.48 9.55
C LEU A 198 -4.52 2.94 10.72
N SER A 199 -3.81 1.84 10.49
CA SER A 199 -2.80 1.31 11.40
C SER A 199 -1.53 2.17 11.44
N LEU A 200 -1.29 2.97 10.39
CA LEU A 200 -0.13 3.86 10.30
C LEU A 200 -0.03 4.76 11.54
N ASP A 201 1.19 4.92 12.03
CA ASP A 201 1.58 5.97 12.97
C ASP A 201 2.38 7.04 12.21
N LEU A 202 1.82 8.22 12.01
CA LEU A 202 2.45 9.28 11.22
C LEU A 202 3.82 9.70 11.75
N ALA A 203 4.06 9.61 13.07
CA ALA A 203 5.36 9.94 13.65
C ALA A 203 6.40 8.85 13.36
N VAL A 204 6.00 7.57 13.36
CA VAL A 204 6.85 6.44 12.98
C VAL A 204 7.12 6.48 11.48
N GLN A 205 6.09 6.73 10.66
CA GLN A 205 6.18 6.89 9.20
C GLN A 205 7.19 7.97 8.81
N HIS A 206 7.03 9.17 9.36
CA HIS A 206 7.95 10.30 9.11
C HIS A 206 9.37 10.00 9.58
N SER A 207 9.53 9.35 10.74
CA SER A 207 10.85 8.97 11.26
C SER A 207 11.56 7.97 10.35
N LEU A 208 10.82 6.97 9.86
CA LEU A 208 11.34 5.99 8.90
C LEU A 208 11.71 6.65 7.57
N HIS A 209 10.84 7.53 7.04
CA HIS A 209 11.07 8.28 5.81
C HIS A 209 12.37 9.09 5.90
N ALA A 210 12.55 9.88 6.95
CA ALA A 210 13.73 10.72 7.14
C ALA A 210 15.03 9.90 7.24
N GLU A 211 15.02 8.74 7.92
CA GLU A 211 16.19 7.87 8.02
C GLU A 211 16.54 7.20 6.69
N LEU A 212 15.54 6.85 5.88
CA LEU A 212 15.75 6.27 4.55
C LEU A 212 16.22 7.32 3.54
N GLU A 213 15.68 8.54 3.59
CA GLU A 213 16.15 9.67 2.78
C GLU A 213 17.62 9.99 3.10
N GLN A 214 17.95 10.06 4.40
CA GLN A 214 19.34 10.21 4.82
C GLN A 214 20.22 9.06 4.33
N ALA A 215 19.76 7.82 4.37
CA ALA A 215 20.51 6.66 3.88
C ALA A 215 20.77 6.74 2.37
N ILE A 216 19.82 7.24 1.56
CA ILE A 216 20.06 7.49 0.14
C ILE A 216 21.20 8.50 -0.04
N GLY A 217 21.21 9.58 0.74
CA GLY A 217 22.28 10.58 0.72
C GLY A 217 23.62 10.02 1.18
N ASP A 218 23.66 9.33 2.34
CA ASP A 218 24.89 8.79 2.94
C ASP A 218 25.59 7.76 2.04
N TYR A 219 24.80 6.90 1.37
CA TYR A 219 25.32 5.80 0.54
C TYR A 219 25.19 6.04 -0.96
N HIS A 220 24.76 7.21 -1.40
CA HIS A 220 24.48 7.52 -2.81
C HIS A 220 23.66 6.41 -3.48
N ALA A 221 22.65 5.92 -2.76
CA ALA A 221 21.84 4.79 -3.16
C ALA A 221 20.82 5.19 -4.22
N ALA A 222 20.44 4.24 -5.09
CA ALA A 222 19.44 4.49 -6.13
C ALA A 222 18.02 4.58 -5.57
N ALA A 223 17.75 3.86 -4.47
CA ALA A 223 16.44 3.81 -3.80
C ALA A 223 16.62 3.26 -2.38
N ALA A 224 15.62 3.49 -1.52
CA ALA A 224 15.51 2.84 -0.23
C ALA A 224 14.04 2.55 0.08
N ALA A 225 13.78 1.47 0.83
CA ALA A 225 12.45 1.18 1.32
C ALA A 225 12.52 0.55 2.71
N GLY A 226 11.45 0.69 3.47
CA GLY A 226 11.35 0.10 4.79
C GLY A 226 9.94 0.01 5.29
N LEU A 227 9.69 -0.95 6.14
CA LEU A 227 8.42 -1.12 6.82
C LEU A 227 8.63 -1.38 8.32
N VAL A 228 7.60 -1.07 9.10
CA VAL A 228 7.49 -1.43 10.52
C VAL A 228 6.16 -2.12 10.73
N LEU A 229 6.21 -3.33 11.27
CA LEU A 229 5.05 -4.21 11.48
C LEU A 229 4.93 -4.57 12.96
N ASP A 230 3.73 -4.50 13.53
CA ASP A 230 3.40 -5.12 14.81
C ASP A 230 3.16 -6.61 14.59
N VAL A 231 4.05 -7.47 15.12
CA VAL A 231 4.00 -8.91 14.85
C VAL A 231 2.87 -9.62 15.58
N GLN A 232 2.21 -8.97 16.53
CA GLN A 232 1.09 -9.55 17.27
C GLN A 232 -0.26 -9.23 16.67
N THR A 233 -0.39 -8.05 16.05
CA THR A 233 -1.66 -7.60 15.48
C THR A 233 -1.68 -7.65 13.95
N GLY A 234 -0.53 -7.66 13.30
CA GLY A 234 -0.40 -7.52 11.85
C GLY A 234 -0.52 -6.07 11.36
N GLU A 235 -0.66 -5.09 12.26
CA GLU A 235 -0.74 -3.69 11.88
C GLU A 235 0.57 -3.21 11.23
N VAL A 236 0.48 -2.66 10.02
CA VAL A 236 1.58 -1.94 9.37
C VAL A 236 1.63 -0.53 9.96
N LEU A 237 2.64 -0.24 10.75
CA LEU A 237 2.79 1.03 11.48
C LEU A 237 3.49 2.08 10.64
N ALA A 238 4.34 1.66 9.70
CA ALA A 238 5.00 2.49 8.72
C ALA A 238 5.32 1.68 7.46
N ASP A 239 5.22 2.34 6.31
CA ASP A 239 5.54 1.80 4.98
C ASP A 239 6.08 2.93 4.11
N VAL A 240 7.36 2.87 3.75
CA VAL A 240 8.07 3.89 2.99
C VAL A 240 8.81 3.25 1.83
N SER A 241 8.64 3.81 0.64
CA SER A 241 9.39 3.42 -0.58
C SER A 241 9.88 4.67 -1.30
N LEU A 242 11.19 4.91 -1.28
CA LEU A 242 11.84 6.08 -1.89
C LEU A 242 12.53 5.73 -3.22
N PRO A 243 12.50 6.62 -4.24
CA PRO A 243 11.76 7.86 -4.30
C PRO A 243 10.24 7.64 -4.20
N ASP A 244 9.57 8.51 -3.48
CA ASP A 244 8.11 8.52 -3.32
C ASP A 244 7.45 9.67 -4.10
N TYR A 245 6.17 9.89 -3.83
CA TYR A 245 5.38 10.99 -4.37
C TYR A 245 4.39 11.50 -3.32
N ALA A 246 4.08 12.79 -3.40
CA ALA A 246 3.03 13.36 -2.56
C ALA A 246 1.67 12.72 -2.88
N ALA A 247 0.94 12.29 -1.86
CA ALA A 247 -0.42 11.82 -2.01
C ALA A 247 -1.25 12.85 -2.81
N GLY A 248 -2.08 12.38 -3.74
CA GLY A 248 -2.82 13.25 -4.66
C GLY A 248 -2.08 13.63 -5.94
N ASN A 249 -0.77 13.36 -6.07
CA ASN A 249 -0.02 13.57 -7.31
C ASN A 249 -0.04 12.31 -8.20
N ALA A 250 -1.17 12.09 -8.89
CA ALA A 250 -1.35 10.94 -9.76
C ALA A 250 -0.30 10.86 -10.89
N ALA A 251 0.19 11.99 -11.40
CA ALA A 251 1.19 12.00 -12.47
C ALA A 251 2.53 11.45 -12.00
N ALA A 252 2.98 11.86 -10.81
CA ALA A 252 4.22 11.36 -10.23
C ALA A 252 4.14 9.86 -9.88
N SER A 253 2.98 9.35 -9.49
CA SER A 253 2.79 7.92 -9.19
C SER A 253 3.03 6.99 -10.39
N LEU A 254 2.98 7.52 -11.61
CA LEU A 254 3.21 6.76 -12.86
C LEU A 254 4.70 6.68 -13.25
N GLU A 255 5.57 7.42 -12.57
CA GLU A 255 7.00 7.36 -12.83
C GLU A 255 7.58 6.01 -12.36
N SER A 256 8.28 5.31 -13.24
CA SER A 256 8.75 3.94 -12.98
C SER A 256 9.72 3.80 -11.80
N ASN A 257 10.42 4.88 -11.43
CA ASN A 257 11.33 4.91 -10.28
C ASN A 257 10.60 5.11 -8.94
N ARG A 258 9.30 5.50 -8.96
CA ARG A 258 8.44 5.71 -7.78
C ARG A 258 7.53 4.51 -7.47
N LEU A 259 7.98 3.33 -7.88
CA LEU A 259 7.30 2.08 -7.56
C LEU A 259 7.22 1.89 -6.03
N ASP A 260 6.07 1.48 -5.54
CA ASP A 260 5.98 0.89 -4.21
C ASP A 260 6.78 -0.42 -4.18
N ARG A 261 7.93 -0.39 -3.51
CA ARG A 261 8.83 -1.55 -3.41
C ARG A 261 8.42 -2.53 -2.32
N ILE A 262 7.49 -2.15 -1.45
CA ILE A 262 7.06 -2.97 -0.32
C ILE A 262 6.00 -3.99 -0.74
N GLU A 263 5.00 -3.59 -1.53
CA GLU A 263 3.95 -4.45 -2.06
C GLU A 263 3.97 -4.60 -3.59
N GLY A 264 4.33 -3.54 -4.31
CA GLY A 264 4.22 -3.47 -5.76
C GLY A 264 5.38 -4.12 -6.53
N GLY A 265 6.46 -4.51 -5.86
CA GLY A 265 7.62 -5.17 -6.46
C GLY A 265 7.93 -6.53 -5.83
N THR A 266 8.59 -7.41 -6.59
CA THR A 266 9.18 -8.65 -6.08
C THR A 266 10.68 -8.65 -6.26
N PHE A 267 11.39 -9.10 -5.22
CA PHE A 267 12.85 -9.08 -5.18
C PHE A 267 13.39 -10.39 -4.66
N GLU A 268 14.55 -10.80 -5.16
CA GLU A 268 15.39 -11.78 -4.50
C GLU A 268 16.00 -11.11 -3.27
N LEU A 269 15.64 -11.58 -2.08
CA LEU A 269 15.98 -10.92 -0.82
C LEU A 269 17.30 -11.44 -0.21
N GLY A 270 17.90 -12.44 -0.84
CA GLY A 270 19.19 -12.99 -0.44
C GLY A 270 19.17 -13.59 0.96
N SER A 271 20.25 -13.40 1.69
CA SER A 271 20.54 -14.10 2.95
C SER A 271 19.54 -13.87 4.09
N VAL A 272 18.61 -12.92 4.01
CA VAL A 272 17.50 -12.84 4.99
C VAL A 272 16.61 -14.09 4.93
N PHE A 273 16.55 -14.79 3.78
CA PHE A 273 15.84 -16.07 3.63
C PHE A 273 16.38 -17.18 4.54
N LYS A 274 17.63 -17.07 5.00
CA LYS A 274 18.18 -18.02 5.98
C LYS A 274 17.40 -18.01 7.30
N THR A 275 16.70 -16.93 7.62
CA THR A 275 15.72 -16.89 8.72
C THR A 275 14.64 -17.97 8.54
N ILE A 276 14.11 -18.08 7.31
CA ILE A 276 13.10 -19.10 6.95
C ILE A 276 13.74 -20.49 6.91
N THR A 277 14.94 -20.62 6.32
CA THR A 277 15.62 -21.92 6.13
C THR A 277 15.97 -22.57 7.44
N LEU A 278 16.51 -21.82 8.42
CA LEU A 278 16.85 -22.40 9.71
C LEU A 278 15.59 -22.73 10.53
N ALA A 279 14.56 -21.90 10.49
CA ALA A 279 13.28 -22.24 11.08
C ALA A 279 12.68 -23.51 10.46
N MET A 280 12.73 -23.64 9.14
CA MET A 280 12.27 -24.84 8.42
C MET A 280 13.06 -26.09 8.81
N ALA A 281 14.39 -25.99 8.88
CA ALA A 281 15.26 -27.11 9.23
C ALA A 281 15.04 -27.56 10.69
N GLU A 282 14.82 -26.62 11.61
CA GLU A 282 14.47 -26.92 13.01
C GLU A 282 13.09 -27.58 13.11
N ASP A 283 12.06 -26.98 12.48
CA ASP A 283 10.68 -27.49 12.49
C ASP A 283 10.57 -28.87 11.83
N ALA A 284 11.43 -29.17 10.84
CA ALA A 284 11.54 -30.48 10.21
C ALA A 284 12.33 -31.49 11.04
N GLY A 285 12.96 -31.10 12.14
CA GLY A 285 13.77 -31.94 13.03
C GLY A 285 15.05 -32.43 12.40
N VAL A 286 15.59 -31.75 11.36
CA VAL A 286 16.85 -32.16 10.69
C VAL A 286 18.09 -31.56 11.37
N LEU A 287 17.92 -30.52 12.20
CA LEU A 287 18.99 -30.00 13.03
C LEU A 287 19.18 -30.90 14.26
N LYS A 288 20.40 -31.37 14.45
CA LYS A 288 20.80 -32.17 15.61
C LYS A 288 21.87 -31.39 16.36
N PRO A 289 21.95 -31.49 17.70
CA PRO A 289 22.92 -30.73 18.52
C PRO A 289 24.36 -30.83 18.03
N ASP A 290 24.77 -32.05 17.59
CA ASP A 290 26.14 -32.32 17.17
C ASP A 290 26.33 -32.22 15.65
N LYS A 291 25.31 -31.85 14.89
CA LYS A 291 25.39 -31.76 13.45
C LYS A 291 26.14 -30.53 13.00
N THR A 292 27.14 -30.76 12.16
CA THR A 292 27.89 -29.69 11.47
C THR A 292 27.73 -29.82 9.96
N TYR A 293 27.97 -28.72 9.28
CA TYR A 293 27.93 -28.59 7.83
C TYR A 293 29.32 -28.23 7.32
N ASP A 294 29.83 -29.04 6.38
CA ASP A 294 31.17 -28.84 5.84
C ASP A 294 31.18 -27.69 4.82
N THR A 295 31.69 -26.54 5.22
CA THR A 295 31.85 -25.36 4.37
C THR A 295 33.33 -25.11 3.99
N SER A 296 34.19 -26.11 4.13
CA SER A 296 35.62 -26.00 3.83
C SER A 296 35.89 -25.75 2.34
N LEU A 297 35.05 -26.31 1.46
CA LEU A 297 35.11 -26.17 0.01
C LEU A 297 33.76 -25.72 -0.57
N PRO A 298 33.77 -25.08 -1.76
CA PRO A 298 32.53 -24.80 -2.48
C PRO A 298 31.73 -26.06 -2.76
N LEU A 299 30.41 -26.01 -2.55
CA LEU A 299 29.51 -27.15 -2.76
C LEU A 299 29.21 -27.34 -4.24
N GLN A 300 29.60 -28.48 -4.80
CA GLN A 300 29.35 -28.79 -6.21
C GLN A 300 27.98 -29.45 -6.40
N VAL A 301 27.16 -28.89 -7.30
CA VAL A 301 25.84 -29.41 -7.66
C VAL A 301 25.72 -29.52 -9.17
N GLY A 302 26.08 -30.68 -9.71
CA GLY A 302 26.23 -30.87 -11.16
C GLY A 302 27.32 -29.95 -11.73
N ALA A 303 26.97 -29.12 -12.69
CA ALA A 303 27.88 -28.14 -13.29
C ALA A 303 27.98 -26.80 -12.52
N PHE A 304 27.20 -26.64 -11.43
CA PHE A 304 27.13 -25.41 -10.64
C PHE A 304 27.91 -25.54 -9.34
N SER A 305 28.43 -24.43 -8.85
CA SER A 305 29.15 -24.34 -7.59
C SER A 305 28.48 -23.29 -6.69
N ILE A 306 28.17 -23.65 -5.45
CA ILE A 306 27.67 -22.76 -4.40
C ILE A 306 28.85 -22.44 -3.49
N ASP A 307 29.15 -21.15 -3.32
CA ASP A 307 30.19 -20.68 -2.41
C ASP A 307 29.64 -19.60 -1.47
N ASP A 308 30.36 -19.39 -0.37
CA ASP A 308 30.06 -18.36 0.63
C ASP A 308 30.67 -17.02 0.21
N PHE A 309 29.95 -15.93 0.46
CA PHE A 309 30.47 -14.57 0.17
C PHE A 309 31.70 -14.23 1.04
N HIS A 310 31.69 -14.69 2.30
CA HIS A 310 32.82 -14.63 3.23
C HIS A 310 33.13 -16.03 3.74
N PRO A 311 33.90 -16.82 3.01
CA PRO A 311 34.08 -18.23 3.33
C PRO A 311 34.94 -18.43 4.60
N THR A 312 34.41 -19.20 5.53
CA THR A 312 35.10 -19.59 6.78
C THR A 312 36.06 -20.76 6.57
N ARG A 313 35.81 -21.59 5.53
CA ARG A 313 36.60 -22.74 5.15
C ARG A 313 36.77 -23.78 6.26
N ARG A 314 35.71 -24.02 7.04
CA ARG A 314 35.64 -25.02 8.11
C ARG A 314 34.25 -25.61 8.25
N GLN A 315 34.10 -26.59 9.12
CA GLN A 315 32.78 -27.08 9.51
C GLN A 315 32.07 -26.04 10.38
N LEU A 316 30.76 -25.84 10.17
CA LEU A 316 29.92 -24.93 10.88
C LEU A 316 28.74 -25.65 11.53
N THR A 317 28.42 -25.27 12.76
CA THR A 317 27.12 -25.59 13.40
C THR A 317 25.98 -24.82 12.74
N ALA A 318 24.73 -25.18 13.02
CA ALA A 318 23.56 -24.44 12.51
C ALA A 318 23.59 -22.95 12.94
N GLU A 319 23.99 -22.66 14.15
CA GLU A 319 24.16 -21.29 14.65
C GLU A 319 25.23 -20.54 13.85
N GLU A 320 26.39 -21.12 13.65
CA GLU A 320 27.48 -20.51 12.88
C GLU A 320 27.11 -20.29 11.41
N VAL A 321 26.32 -21.21 10.81
CA VAL A 321 25.76 -20.99 9.45
C VAL A 321 24.92 -19.71 9.41
N PHE A 322 24.14 -19.43 10.46
CA PHE A 322 23.34 -18.19 10.55
C PHE A 322 24.22 -16.96 10.79
N LEU A 323 25.15 -17.01 11.74
CA LEU A 323 26.05 -15.92 12.12
C LEU A 323 26.94 -15.47 10.96
N HIS A 324 27.63 -16.43 10.31
CA HIS A 324 28.51 -16.17 9.16
C HIS A 324 27.72 -16.02 7.84
N SER A 325 26.42 -16.27 7.89
CA SER A 325 25.56 -16.22 6.70
C SER A 325 26.02 -17.16 5.58
N SER A 326 26.42 -18.42 5.92
CA SER A 326 26.91 -19.41 4.94
C SER A 326 25.81 -19.84 3.97
N ASN A 327 26.07 -19.70 2.67
CA ASN A 327 25.21 -20.22 1.59
C ASN A 327 25.33 -21.74 1.50
N ILE A 328 26.56 -22.25 1.66
CA ILE A 328 26.88 -23.69 1.62
C ILE A 328 26.09 -24.40 2.71
N GLY A 329 26.19 -23.91 3.96
CA GLY A 329 25.47 -24.50 5.09
C GLY A 329 23.96 -24.47 4.92
N ALA A 330 23.41 -23.35 4.45
CA ALA A 330 21.97 -23.20 4.18
C ALA A 330 21.50 -24.16 3.06
N ALA A 331 22.27 -24.31 1.99
CA ALA A 331 21.99 -25.23 0.88
C ALA A 331 21.97 -26.70 1.35
N MET A 332 22.91 -27.08 2.19
CA MET A 332 22.95 -28.43 2.77
C MET A 332 21.76 -28.68 3.70
N MET A 333 21.36 -27.70 4.52
CA MET A 333 20.14 -27.80 5.34
C MET A 333 18.89 -27.99 4.50
N ALA A 334 18.76 -27.24 3.39
CA ALA A 334 17.64 -27.40 2.48
C ALA A 334 17.61 -28.76 1.80
N GLU A 335 18.78 -29.32 1.47
CA GLU A 335 18.89 -30.70 0.97
C GLU A 335 18.43 -31.73 2.01
N ASP A 336 18.80 -31.55 3.29
CA ASP A 336 18.35 -32.42 4.39
C ASP A 336 16.83 -32.37 4.61
N VAL A 337 16.23 -31.17 4.47
CA VAL A 337 14.77 -31.01 4.52
C VAL A 337 14.10 -31.66 3.32
N GLY A 338 14.65 -31.44 2.14
CA GLY A 338 14.15 -31.94 0.86
C GLY A 338 13.05 -31.05 0.24
N GLU A 339 12.92 -31.15 -1.07
CA GLU A 339 12.07 -30.34 -1.94
C GLU A 339 10.61 -30.28 -1.46
N THR A 340 9.99 -31.45 -1.24
CA THR A 340 8.57 -31.54 -0.88
C THR A 340 8.24 -30.82 0.43
N ARG A 341 9.08 -31.00 1.45
CA ARG A 341 8.86 -30.35 2.75
C ARG A 341 9.14 -28.85 2.69
N MET A 342 10.14 -28.44 1.91
CA MET A 342 10.43 -27.01 1.68
C MET A 342 9.25 -26.31 0.98
N HIS A 343 8.70 -26.93 -0.08
CA HIS A 343 7.53 -26.38 -0.78
C HIS A 343 6.34 -26.22 0.16
N ALA A 344 6.01 -27.27 0.92
CA ALA A 344 4.91 -27.22 1.88
C ALA A 344 5.14 -26.17 2.99
N PHE A 345 6.40 -25.95 3.39
CA PHE A 345 6.74 -24.92 4.36
C PHE A 345 6.54 -23.52 3.79
N PHE A 346 6.97 -23.26 2.55
CA PHE A 346 6.76 -21.98 1.87
C PHE A 346 5.28 -21.69 1.63
N ASP A 347 4.47 -22.68 1.27
CA ASP A 347 3.01 -22.56 1.17
C ASP A 347 2.38 -22.19 2.52
N ARG A 348 2.81 -22.87 3.58
CA ARG A 348 2.34 -22.60 4.95
C ARG A 348 2.65 -21.17 5.41
N LEU A 349 3.81 -20.64 4.99
CA LEU A 349 4.22 -19.27 5.25
C LEU A 349 3.53 -18.24 4.33
N GLY A 350 2.81 -18.68 3.30
CA GLY A 350 2.15 -17.82 2.34
C GLY A 350 3.11 -17.18 1.32
N LEU A 351 4.28 -17.80 1.04
CA LEU A 351 5.28 -17.26 0.11
C LEU A 351 5.04 -17.64 -1.36
N THR A 352 4.11 -18.55 -1.60
CA THR A 352 3.81 -19.09 -2.94
C THR A 352 2.61 -18.44 -3.61
N THR A 353 1.81 -17.70 -2.86
CA THR A 353 0.63 -16.97 -3.34
C THR A 353 0.74 -15.50 -2.96
N PRO A 354 0.29 -14.57 -3.82
CA PRO A 354 0.41 -13.14 -3.51
C PRO A 354 -0.41 -12.76 -2.29
N LEU A 355 0.20 -11.94 -1.44
CA LEU A 355 -0.46 -11.32 -0.31
C LEU A 355 -1.57 -10.38 -0.81
N THR A 356 -2.65 -10.26 -0.04
CA THR A 356 -3.72 -9.28 -0.29
C THR A 356 -3.93 -8.45 0.97
N THR A 357 -3.90 -7.13 0.80
CA THR A 357 -4.14 -6.14 1.84
C THR A 357 -5.23 -5.15 1.37
N GLU A 358 -5.47 -4.11 2.14
CA GLU A 358 -6.37 -3.01 1.74
C GLU A 358 -5.81 -2.21 0.56
N LEU A 359 -4.48 -2.21 0.34
CA LEU A 359 -3.87 -1.55 -0.82
C LEU A 359 -4.09 -2.35 -2.11
N GLY A 360 -4.51 -3.60 -1.98
CA GLY A 360 -4.84 -4.50 -3.07
C GLY A 360 -4.03 -5.80 -3.02
N ARG A 361 -3.81 -6.36 -4.20
CA ARG A 361 -3.01 -7.57 -4.34
C ARG A 361 -1.56 -7.19 -4.55
N ALA A 362 -0.68 -7.63 -3.67
CA ALA A 362 0.75 -7.45 -3.80
C ALA A 362 1.30 -8.12 -5.09
N ALA A 363 2.51 -7.75 -5.48
CA ALA A 363 3.17 -8.33 -6.64
C ALA A 363 3.24 -9.87 -6.54
N LEU A 364 3.02 -10.53 -7.68
CA LEU A 364 2.99 -11.99 -7.75
C LEU A 364 4.38 -12.58 -7.45
N PRO A 365 4.51 -13.49 -6.47
CA PRO A 365 5.77 -14.17 -6.22
C PRO A 365 6.33 -14.84 -7.48
N GLN A 366 7.62 -14.67 -7.73
CA GLN A 366 8.31 -15.34 -8.82
C GLN A 366 8.97 -16.60 -8.27
N LEU A 367 8.43 -17.72 -8.68
CA LEU A 367 8.87 -19.05 -8.26
C LEU A 367 9.36 -19.84 -9.47
N PRO A 368 10.32 -20.75 -9.32
CA PRO A 368 10.75 -21.61 -10.40
C PRO A 368 9.62 -22.55 -10.83
N GLN A 369 9.48 -22.75 -12.14
CA GLN A 369 8.44 -23.65 -12.69
C GLN A 369 8.63 -25.10 -12.27
N ARG A 370 9.87 -25.50 -12.04
CA ARG A 370 10.23 -26.82 -11.55
C ARG A 370 11.20 -26.68 -10.40
N TRP A 371 10.83 -27.27 -9.30
CA TRP A 371 11.72 -27.42 -8.17
C TRP A 371 12.62 -28.63 -8.43
N GLY A 372 13.86 -28.52 -8.09
CA GLY A 372 14.84 -29.60 -8.21
C GLY A 372 15.94 -29.36 -7.19
N LYS A 373 16.89 -30.25 -7.09
CA LYS A 373 17.97 -30.19 -6.09
C LYS A 373 18.66 -28.82 -6.04
N LEU A 374 19.16 -28.34 -7.19
CA LEU A 374 19.85 -27.04 -7.25
C LEU A 374 18.92 -25.87 -6.84
N THR A 375 17.70 -25.86 -7.36
CA THR A 375 16.71 -24.80 -7.05
C THR A 375 16.37 -24.79 -5.56
N THR A 376 16.12 -25.95 -4.96
CA THR A 376 15.87 -26.08 -3.52
C THR A 376 17.04 -25.51 -2.70
N MET A 377 18.28 -25.84 -3.10
CA MET A 377 19.48 -25.31 -2.47
C MET A 377 19.60 -23.80 -2.61
N THR A 378 19.41 -23.23 -3.81
CA THR A 378 19.57 -21.78 -4.03
C THR A 378 18.50 -20.96 -3.35
N MET A 379 17.25 -21.43 -3.33
CA MET A 379 16.15 -20.73 -2.61
C MET A 379 16.37 -20.67 -1.11
N SER A 380 17.17 -21.56 -0.52
CA SER A 380 17.46 -21.55 0.92
C SER A 380 18.19 -20.29 1.38
N TYR A 381 18.90 -19.62 0.48
CA TYR A 381 19.55 -18.35 0.77
C TYR A 381 19.00 -17.19 -0.08
N GLY A 382 17.75 -17.36 -0.58
CA GLY A 382 16.98 -16.32 -1.24
C GLY A 382 17.35 -16.04 -2.69
N HIS A 383 17.89 -17.04 -3.43
CA HIS A 383 18.23 -16.98 -4.84
C HIS A 383 17.30 -17.87 -5.65
N GLY A 384 16.77 -17.38 -6.78
CA GLY A 384 15.79 -18.13 -7.58
C GLY A 384 14.36 -18.08 -7.03
N ILE A 385 14.10 -17.24 -6.03
CA ILE A 385 12.79 -16.89 -5.50
C ILE A 385 12.71 -15.37 -5.30
N ALA A 386 11.69 -14.72 -5.87
CA ALA A 386 11.45 -13.31 -5.62
C ALA A 386 10.03 -13.10 -5.06
N VAL A 387 9.94 -12.38 -3.95
CA VAL A 387 8.69 -12.12 -3.24
C VAL A 387 8.57 -10.63 -2.88
N ALA A 388 7.35 -10.17 -2.61
CA ALA A 388 7.15 -8.83 -2.10
C ALA A 388 7.71 -8.72 -0.67
N PRO A 389 8.41 -7.62 -0.33
CA PRO A 389 8.99 -7.41 1.00
C PRO A 389 8.00 -7.52 2.15
N LEU A 390 6.78 -7.01 2.01
CA LEU A 390 5.74 -7.14 3.03
C LEU A 390 5.33 -8.61 3.23
N GLN A 391 5.25 -9.39 2.16
CA GLN A 391 4.95 -10.81 2.22
C GLN A 391 6.03 -11.59 2.97
N PHE A 392 7.31 -11.30 2.70
CA PHE A 392 8.43 -11.88 3.43
C PHE A 392 8.44 -11.45 4.90
N ALA A 393 8.19 -10.17 5.18
CA ALA A 393 8.11 -9.65 6.55
C ALA A 393 6.97 -10.31 7.36
N ALA A 394 5.81 -10.54 6.74
CA ALA A 394 4.70 -11.26 7.36
C ALA A 394 5.06 -12.72 7.70
N ALA A 395 5.76 -13.41 6.80
CA ALA A 395 6.26 -14.76 7.03
C ALA A 395 7.27 -14.79 8.20
N ALA A 396 8.24 -13.89 8.20
CA ALA A 396 9.24 -13.77 9.27
C ALA A 396 8.59 -13.40 10.63
N ALA A 397 7.62 -12.46 10.62
CA ALA A 397 6.84 -12.10 11.80
C ALA A 397 6.10 -13.31 12.37
N GLY A 398 5.50 -14.11 11.52
CA GLY A 398 4.82 -15.35 11.92
C GLY A 398 5.76 -16.38 12.55
N LEU A 399 6.97 -16.51 12.04
CA LEU A 399 7.99 -17.42 12.60
C LEU A 399 8.44 -17.00 14.00
N VAL A 400 8.66 -15.70 14.24
CA VAL A 400 9.14 -15.22 15.54
C VAL A 400 8.03 -15.07 16.58
N SER A 401 6.78 -14.83 16.16
CA SER A 401 5.62 -14.72 17.06
C SER A 401 4.92 -16.07 17.31
N GLY A 402 5.19 -17.09 16.48
CA GLY A 402 4.62 -18.42 16.55
C GLY A 402 3.27 -18.59 15.85
N GLY A 403 2.63 -17.53 15.36
CA GLY A 403 1.33 -17.54 14.70
C GLY A 403 1.34 -16.87 13.32
N ARG A 404 0.35 -17.18 12.48
CA ARG A 404 0.21 -16.49 11.18
C ARG A 404 -0.08 -15.01 11.39
N VAL A 405 0.72 -14.15 10.78
CA VAL A 405 0.54 -12.71 10.77
C VAL A 405 -0.03 -12.29 9.41
N GLN A 406 -1.19 -11.63 9.44
CA GLN A 406 -1.81 -11.03 8.26
C GLN A 406 -1.62 -9.51 8.33
N PRO A 407 -0.81 -8.91 7.47
CA PRO A 407 -0.65 -7.47 7.44
C PRO A 407 -1.95 -6.75 7.15
N THR A 408 -2.16 -5.62 7.82
CA THR A 408 -3.31 -4.74 7.60
C THR A 408 -2.88 -3.28 7.74
N PHE A 409 -3.43 -2.42 6.88
CA PHE A 409 -3.27 -0.96 6.94
C PHE A 409 -4.42 -0.28 7.69
N LEU A 410 -5.41 -1.05 8.14
CA LEU A 410 -6.49 -0.52 8.97
C LEU A 410 -6.18 -0.77 10.44
N LYS A 411 -6.57 0.20 11.28
CA LYS A 411 -6.57 -0.01 12.72
C LYS A 411 -7.72 -0.97 13.07
N PRO A 412 -7.44 -2.16 13.61
CA PRO A 412 -8.50 -3.12 13.91
C PRO A 412 -9.40 -2.60 15.03
N ALA A 413 -10.70 -2.91 14.94
CA ALA A 413 -11.69 -2.57 15.96
C ALA A 413 -11.45 -3.31 17.29
N SER A 414 -10.72 -4.42 17.25
CA SER A 414 -10.28 -5.20 18.41
C SER A 414 -8.93 -5.84 18.06
N SER A 415 -8.10 -6.16 19.06
CA SER A 415 -6.83 -6.85 18.85
C SER A 415 -7.07 -8.11 17.99
N ALA A 416 -6.56 -8.08 16.75
CA ALA A 416 -6.60 -9.24 15.90
C ALA A 416 -5.79 -10.35 16.57
N LYS A 417 -6.40 -11.51 16.79
CA LYS A 417 -5.66 -12.67 17.29
C LYS A 417 -4.77 -13.16 16.16
N ALA A 418 -3.50 -13.39 16.46
CA ALA A 418 -2.61 -14.11 15.58
C ALA A 418 -3.32 -15.40 15.09
N GLY A 419 -3.20 -15.71 13.80
CA GLY A 419 -3.73 -16.95 13.23
C GLY A 419 -3.12 -18.17 13.91
N GLY A 420 -3.57 -19.37 13.54
CA GLY A 420 -3.07 -20.63 14.09
C GLY A 420 -1.54 -20.76 14.03
N ALA A 421 -0.98 -21.59 14.91
CA ALA A 421 0.48 -21.82 15.00
C ALA A 421 1.06 -22.19 13.63
N LEU A 422 2.13 -21.50 13.24
CA LEU A 422 2.86 -21.78 12.00
C LEU A 422 3.95 -22.82 12.18
N VAL A 423 4.63 -22.77 13.32
CA VAL A 423 5.74 -23.66 13.69
C VAL A 423 5.62 -24.03 15.17
N ALA A 424 6.39 -25.03 15.60
CA ALA A 424 6.51 -25.34 17.03
C ALA A 424 7.06 -24.14 17.81
N ALA A 425 6.64 -23.97 19.07
CA ALA A 425 7.14 -22.89 19.93
C ALA A 425 8.66 -22.92 20.05
N THR A 426 9.26 -24.13 20.15
CA THR A 426 10.71 -24.35 20.18
C THR A 426 11.42 -23.82 18.95
N THR A 427 10.80 -23.94 17.77
CA THR A 427 11.34 -23.38 16.51
C THR A 427 11.38 -21.84 16.56
N GLY A 428 10.32 -21.21 17.07
CA GLY A 428 10.29 -19.77 17.28
C GLY A 428 11.35 -19.29 18.27
N ASP A 429 11.51 -20.01 19.41
CA ASP A 429 12.54 -19.72 20.42
C ASP A 429 13.95 -19.85 19.84
N PHE A 430 14.22 -20.92 19.12
CA PHE A 430 15.49 -21.15 18.44
C PHE A 430 15.81 -20.01 17.45
N LEU A 431 14.85 -19.64 16.62
CA LEU A 431 15.05 -18.57 15.65
C LEU A 431 15.35 -17.22 16.34
N ARG A 432 14.61 -16.89 17.39
CA ARG A 432 14.85 -15.65 18.17
C ARG A 432 16.25 -15.63 18.79
N LEU A 433 16.71 -16.76 19.30
CA LEU A 433 18.07 -16.92 19.84
C LEU A 433 19.11 -16.63 18.74
N LEU A 434 19.00 -17.25 17.57
CA LEU A 434 19.92 -17.04 16.45
C LEU A 434 19.94 -15.57 16.00
N MET A 435 18.76 -14.93 15.88
CA MET A 435 18.66 -13.53 15.50
C MET A 435 19.28 -12.61 16.55
N ARG A 436 19.13 -12.92 17.83
CA ARG A 436 19.77 -12.19 18.92
C ARG A 436 21.30 -12.33 18.87
N HIS A 437 21.79 -13.56 18.75
CA HIS A 437 23.22 -13.82 18.66
C HIS A 437 23.85 -13.14 17.44
N ASN A 438 23.17 -13.07 16.31
CA ASN A 438 23.67 -12.36 15.12
C ASN A 438 23.90 -10.86 15.35
N VAL A 439 23.22 -10.25 16.33
CA VAL A 439 23.40 -8.83 16.69
C VAL A 439 24.39 -8.66 17.84
N THR A 440 24.47 -9.61 18.78
CA THR A 440 25.31 -9.48 19.99
C THR A 440 26.68 -10.11 19.87
N ASN A 441 26.84 -11.15 19.03
CA ASN A 441 28.12 -11.80 18.84
C ASN A 441 29.07 -10.93 17.99
N PRO A 442 30.35 -10.77 18.38
CA PRO A 442 31.36 -10.05 17.59
C PRO A 442 31.53 -10.56 16.14
N GLU A 443 31.31 -11.86 15.90
CA GLU A 443 31.36 -12.49 14.57
C GLU A 443 30.05 -12.35 13.78
N GLY A 444 28.96 -11.90 14.44
CA GLY A 444 27.67 -11.73 13.81
C GLY A 444 27.67 -10.64 12.74
N THR A 445 27.03 -10.93 11.61
CA THR A 445 26.91 -9.97 10.50
C THR A 445 26.02 -8.78 10.84
N GLY A 446 25.15 -8.89 11.84
CA GLY A 446 24.17 -7.88 12.26
C GLY A 446 24.62 -6.97 13.40
N LYS A 447 25.84 -7.04 13.87
CA LYS A 447 26.32 -6.33 15.08
C LYS A 447 26.12 -4.81 15.06
N ARG A 448 26.12 -4.16 13.89
CA ARG A 448 25.85 -2.72 13.75
C ARG A 448 24.36 -2.34 13.90
N ALA A 449 23.46 -3.34 14.00
CA ALA A 449 22.06 -3.11 14.32
C ALA A 449 21.77 -3.11 15.83
N ALA A 450 22.79 -3.29 16.68
CA ALA A 450 22.65 -3.19 18.13
C ALA A 450 22.26 -1.77 18.54
N VAL A 451 21.24 -1.66 19.41
CA VAL A 451 20.75 -0.38 19.94
C VAL A 451 20.81 -0.46 21.47
N PRO A 452 21.57 0.43 22.13
CA PRO A 452 21.64 0.44 23.60
C PRO A 452 20.25 0.58 24.23
N GLY A 453 19.95 -0.27 25.19
CA GLY A 453 18.66 -0.29 25.88
C GLY A 453 17.55 -1.05 25.15
N TYR A 454 17.78 -1.60 23.96
CA TYR A 454 16.78 -2.36 23.22
C TYR A 454 17.31 -3.76 22.86
N ASP A 455 16.46 -4.76 23.10
CA ASP A 455 16.79 -6.17 22.86
C ASP A 455 16.51 -6.51 21.38
N VAL A 456 17.44 -6.12 20.49
CA VAL A 456 17.31 -6.29 19.04
C VAL A 456 17.88 -7.63 18.60
N GLY A 457 17.15 -8.37 17.77
CA GLY A 457 17.64 -9.50 16.99
C GLY A 457 17.41 -9.27 15.50
N GLY A 458 18.23 -9.88 14.63
CA GLY A 458 18.02 -9.65 13.19
C GLY A 458 18.95 -10.44 12.28
N LYS A 459 18.76 -10.21 10.97
CA LYS A 459 19.52 -10.86 9.89
C LYS A 459 19.81 -9.89 8.75
N THR A 460 21.05 -9.91 8.29
CA THR A 460 21.51 -9.21 7.07
C THR A 460 21.08 -9.95 5.82
N GLY A 461 20.77 -9.21 4.76
CA GLY A 461 20.58 -9.70 3.40
C GLY A 461 21.38 -8.87 2.41
N THR A 462 22.13 -9.53 1.56
CA THR A 462 22.79 -8.92 0.40
C THR A 462 22.48 -9.80 -0.79
N ALA A 463 21.89 -9.22 -1.83
CA ALA A 463 21.53 -9.90 -3.07
C ALA A 463 21.94 -9.04 -4.27
N ASP A 464 22.40 -9.68 -5.33
CA ASP A 464 22.66 -8.98 -6.59
C ASP A 464 21.35 -8.50 -7.22
N ILE A 465 21.36 -7.28 -7.75
CA ILE A 465 20.20 -6.75 -8.49
C ILE A 465 20.28 -7.27 -9.93
N PRO A 466 19.29 -8.08 -10.39
CA PRO A 466 19.27 -8.59 -11.76
C PRO A 466 19.13 -7.44 -12.77
N GLY A 467 19.92 -7.49 -13.85
CA GLY A 467 19.87 -6.53 -14.94
C GLY A 467 19.74 -7.17 -16.31
N LYS A 468 19.66 -6.35 -17.38
CA LYS A 468 19.72 -6.84 -18.76
C LYS A 468 21.07 -7.52 -18.98
N GLY A 469 21.10 -8.85 -18.93
CA GLY A 469 22.34 -9.64 -19.10
C GLY A 469 22.71 -10.49 -17.88
N GLY A 470 21.90 -10.53 -16.82
CA GLY A 470 22.07 -11.38 -15.64
C GLY A 470 22.48 -10.62 -14.38
N TYR A 471 23.12 -11.31 -13.45
CA TYR A 471 23.53 -10.78 -12.14
C TYR A 471 24.82 -9.93 -12.22
N GLY A 472 24.99 -9.02 -11.25
CA GLY A 472 26.26 -8.33 -10.99
C GLY A 472 26.50 -7.02 -11.72
N HIS A 473 25.55 -6.53 -12.54
CA HIS A 473 25.74 -5.31 -13.34
C HIS A 473 25.01 -4.06 -12.84
N GLN A 474 24.11 -4.19 -11.85
CA GLN A 474 23.31 -3.07 -11.34
C GLN A 474 23.52 -2.77 -9.84
N GLY A 475 24.53 -3.38 -9.24
CA GLY A 475 24.80 -3.25 -7.81
C GLY A 475 24.08 -4.30 -6.97
N VAL A 476 24.01 -4.08 -5.67
CA VAL A 476 23.41 -5.02 -4.71
C VAL A 476 22.18 -4.40 -4.04
N LEU A 477 21.23 -5.25 -3.67
CA LEU A 477 20.20 -4.95 -2.68
C LEU A 477 20.77 -5.30 -1.30
N SER A 478 20.99 -4.27 -0.49
CA SER A 478 21.41 -4.42 0.91
C SER A 478 20.19 -4.31 1.81
N SER A 479 19.99 -5.26 2.72
CA SER A 479 18.81 -5.28 3.57
C SER A 479 19.09 -5.77 4.99
N PHE A 480 18.25 -5.37 5.94
CA PHE A 480 18.28 -5.85 7.32
C PHE A 480 16.87 -6.07 7.85
N LEU A 481 16.61 -7.31 8.28
CA LEU A 481 15.41 -7.70 9.00
C LEU A 481 15.71 -7.63 10.50
N ALA A 482 14.99 -6.80 11.24
CA ALA A 482 15.10 -6.69 12.68
C ALA A 482 13.79 -7.02 13.39
N VAL A 483 13.90 -7.59 14.58
CA VAL A 483 12.77 -7.82 15.50
C VAL A 483 13.19 -7.31 16.89
N TRP A 484 12.29 -6.57 17.54
CA TRP A 484 12.53 -6.06 18.90
C TRP A 484 11.23 -5.82 19.68
N PRO A 485 11.24 -5.99 21.02
CA PRO A 485 12.21 -6.77 21.79
C PRO A 485 12.21 -8.22 21.31
N ILE A 486 13.40 -8.82 21.10
CA ILE A 486 13.47 -10.15 20.45
C ILE A 486 12.99 -11.30 21.36
N ARG A 487 13.15 -11.16 22.68
CA ARG A 487 12.68 -12.18 23.65
C ARG A 487 11.14 -12.23 23.76
N GLN A 488 10.49 -11.07 23.56
CA GLN A 488 9.05 -10.92 23.52
C GLN A 488 8.68 -10.13 22.26
N PRO A 489 8.67 -10.76 21.09
CA PRO A 489 8.53 -10.07 19.82
C PRO A 489 7.30 -9.18 19.76
N ARG A 490 7.53 -7.90 19.47
CA ARG A 490 6.46 -6.92 19.35
C ARG A 490 6.51 -6.24 17.98
N TYR A 491 7.69 -5.77 17.58
CA TYR A 491 7.87 -5.06 16.33
C TYR A 491 8.88 -5.75 15.44
N LEU A 492 8.63 -5.70 14.15
CA LEU A 492 9.55 -6.09 13.10
C LEU A 492 9.76 -4.90 12.17
N SER A 493 11.02 -4.63 11.81
CA SER A 493 11.33 -3.72 10.70
C SER A 493 12.13 -4.46 9.63
N TYR A 494 11.87 -4.09 8.36
CA TYR A 494 12.64 -4.57 7.24
C TYR A 494 13.10 -3.38 6.41
N ILE A 495 14.40 -3.10 6.43
CA ILE A 495 15.04 -1.97 5.77
C ILE A 495 15.81 -2.49 4.56
N MET A 496 15.66 -1.82 3.43
CA MET A 496 16.25 -2.20 2.14
C MET A 496 16.85 -0.96 1.46
N ILE A 497 18.05 -1.10 0.91
CA ILE A 497 18.80 -0.04 0.21
C ILE A 497 19.29 -0.61 -1.12
N TRP A 498 18.87 0.00 -2.22
CA TRP A 498 19.21 -0.44 -3.57
C TRP A 498 20.48 0.24 -4.09
N ALA A 499 21.42 -0.58 -4.56
CA ALA A 499 22.68 -0.13 -5.15
C ALA A 499 23.43 0.90 -4.29
N PRO A 500 23.61 0.66 -2.96
CA PRO A 500 24.43 1.57 -2.15
C PRO A 500 25.84 1.59 -2.70
N GLN A 501 26.46 2.77 -2.66
CA GLN A 501 27.89 2.93 -2.99
C GLN A 501 28.72 2.82 -1.71
N ALA A 502 29.92 2.29 -1.86
CA ALA A 502 30.85 2.18 -0.75
C ALA A 502 31.33 3.57 -0.30
N THR A 503 31.37 3.77 1.01
CA THR A 503 31.96 4.97 1.61
C THR A 503 33.42 4.73 2.00
N GLU A 504 34.18 5.79 2.26
CA GLU A 504 35.55 5.68 2.79
C GLU A 504 35.57 4.93 4.14
N ALA A 505 34.57 5.16 4.98
CA ALA A 505 34.41 4.51 6.28
C ALA A 505 34.18 2.99 6.17
N ASP A 506 33.62 2.52 5.07
CA ASP A 506 33.29 1.10 4.84
C ASP A 506 34.36 0.38 4.00
N LYS A 507 35.49 1.05 3.71
CA LYS A 507 36.66 0.48 3.01
C LYS A 507 36.30 -0.19 1.67
N GLY A 508 35.39 0.42 0.93
CA GLY A 508 34.99 -0.07 -0.38
C GLY A 508 33.96 -1.21 -0.35
N GLN A 509 33.33 -1.50 0.78
CA GLN A 509 32.33 -2.58 0.94
C GLN A 509 30.91 -2.01 1.04
N THR A 510 29.96 -2.72 0.43
CA THR A 510 28.52 -2.37 0.42
C THR A 510 27.63 -3.43 1.10
N ALA A 511 28.26 -4.30 1.88
CA ALA A 511 27.56 -5.37 2.58
C ALA A 511 26.52 -4.81 3.56
N ALA A 512 25.41 -5.51 3.75
CA ALA A 512 24.28 -5.07 4.56
C ALA A 512 24.62 -4.80 6.03
N GLY A 513 25.63 -5.48 6.59
CA GLY A 513 26.14 -5.20 7.91
C GLY A 513 26.78 -3.81 8.07
N LEU A 514 27.17 -3.18 6.95
CA LEU A 514 27.79 -1.85 6.91
C LEU A 514 26.82 -0.74 6.46
N THR A 515 25.72 -1.11 5.82
CA THR A 515 24.76 -0.18 5.21
C THR A 515 23.38 -0.29 5.88
N ALA A 516 22.59 -1.31 5.59
CA ALA A 516 21.23 -1.45 6.11
C ALA A 516 21.15 -1.68 7.63
N ALA A 517 22.14 -2.38 8.23
CA ALA A 517 22.14 -2.64 9.68
C ALA A 517 22.27 -1.37 10.53
N PRO A 518 23.23 -0.44 10.28
CA PRO A 518 23.32 0.82 11.04
C PRO A 518 22.11 1.75 10.79
N VAL A 519 21.54 1.77 9.58
CA VAL A 519 20.28 2.49 9.30
C VAL A 519 19.15 1.94 10.17
N THR A 520 19.02 0.61 10.23
CA THR A 520 18.02 -0.05 11.10
C THR A 520 18.21 0.32 12.57
N ALA A 521 19.46 0.39 13.06
CA ALA A 521 19.73 0.82 14.44
C ALA A 521 19.23 2.26 14.69
N ARG A 522 19.47 3.19 13.77
CA ARG A 522 18.96 4.57 13.88
C ARG A 522 17.43 4.61 13.89
N VAL A 523 16.80 3.87 12.96
CA VAL A 523 15.33 3.74 12.92
C VAL A 523 14.80 3.24 14.27
N ILE A 524 15.29 2.10 14.78
CA ILE A 524 14.83 1.51 16.05
C ILE A 524 15.02 2.48 17.21
N SER A 525 16.20 3.13 17.30
CA SER A 525 16.48 4.11 18.35
C SER A 525 15.47 5.26 18.35
N ARG A 526 15.09 5.72 17.16
CA ARG A 526 14.19 6.87 16.99
C ARG A 526 12.73 6.53 17.21
N ILE A 527 12.28 5.36 16.73
CA ILE A 527 10.85 5.00 16.78
C ILE A 527 10.44 4.25 18.04
N SER A 528 11.35 3.57 18.75
CA SER A 528 10.98 2.79 19.94
C SER A 528 10.31 3.64 21.04
N PRO A 529 10.78 4.85 21.36
CA PRO A 529 10.07 5.72 22.31
C PRO A 529 8.69 6.15 21.81
N LEU A 530 8.54 6.39 20.50
CA LEU A 530 7.24 6.73 19.88
C LEU A 530 6.24 5.57 19.99
N LEU A 531 6.74 4.34 19.95
CA LEU A 531 5.95 3.10 20.10
C LEU A 531 5.73 2.71 21.58
N GLY A 532 6.16 3.56 22.52
CA GLY A 532 5.98 3.34 23.95
C GLY A 532 6.94 2.31 24.57
N LEU A 533 8.01 1.94 23.88
CA LEU A 533 9.05 1.08 24.43
C LEU A 533 10.09 1.91 25.20
N ALA A 534 10.19 1.68 26.50
CA ALA A 534 11.24 2.27 27.32
C ALA A 534 12.56 1.48 27.13
N PRO A 535 13.73 2.17 27.06
CA PRO A 535 15.01 1.49 27.04
C PRO A 535 15.28 0.81 28.38
N VAL A 536 15.83 -0.41 28.35
CA VAL A 536 16.23 -1.18 29.51
C VAL A 536 17.76 -1.26 29.54
N PHE A 537 18.37 -0.84 30.62
CA PHE A 537 19.83 -0.88 30.80
C PHE A 537 20.19 -1.81 31.98
N GLY A 538 21.36 -2.44 31.94
CA GLY A 538 21.84 -3.36 32.97
C GLY A 538 21.55 -4.83 32.65
N ASP A 539 21.58 -5.69 33.67
CA ASP A 539 21.49 -7.16 33.55
C ASP A 539 20.12 -7.68 33.05
N GLY A 540 19.24 -6.79 32.61
CA GLY A 540 17.91 -7.11 32.08
C GLY A 540 17.87 -7.41 30.56
N LEU A 541 19.01 -7.32 29.84
CA LEU A 541 19.10 -7.57 28.37
C LEU A 541 19.75 -8.90 28.05
#